data_8f890a6930ab6103160126d3f9cc4461
#
_entry.id   8f890a6930ab6103160126d3f9cc4461
#
_cell.length_a   1.000
_cell.length_b   1.000
_cell.length_c   1.000
_cell.angle_alpha   90.00
_cell.angle_beta   90.00
_cell.angle_gamma   90.00
#
_symmetry.space_group_name_H-M   'P 1'
#
loop_
_entity.id
_entity.type
_entity.pdbx_description
1 polymer ?
#
loop_
_entity_poly.entity_id
_entity_poly.type
_entity_poly.pdbx_seq_one_letter_code
_entity_poly.pdbx_strand_id
1 'polypeptide(L)'
;FICKNENGDLSTLGRGGSDLSASIIANILNAKSLEIWTDVSGVYTANPKIVSQARPIKKISYHEAMELSHFGAKVIYPPTVQPLIDKKIELKIKNTFFPEKKGTLISNSVKKNNGQIVKGITFIDKVSILCIEGSGMIGIPGYSKRFFEVISNNNINIIMITQASSEHSICVALRKEDAGKGKKLIEKEFLSEIQLKKIDPIKLEENLANIAIVGDKMKDHQGISGKMFSSLGLNNVNIRAIAQGSSERNISIIINENDTKKALNTLHEAFFEKYIKTLNLFIVGVGNVGSKLIEQIRKQKKYLENYLRLRIKIVALANSKKTLVEVNSIDTKNWRIKLDNAEKTNLNDLFEKVKQLNLRNSIFIDNTADEKVSLEYKRYLENNIGVVTCNKIACADSFKNYKTLKTVSRKFNSPFLFETNVGAGLPVIDTLSNLIASGDQIIKIEAILSGSLNYIFN
;
A
#
# COMPACT_ATOMS: atom_id res chain seq x y z
N PHE A 1 -17.59 30.18 11.04
CA PHE A 1 -17.10 31.49 11.52
C PHE A 1 -17.47 32.54 10.47
N ILE A 2 -18.08 33.63 11.00
CA ILE A 2 -18.60 34.74 10.20
C ILE A 2 -17.46 35.70 9.90
N CYS A 3 -17.33 36.14 8.67
CA CYS A 3 -16.41 37.17 8.21
C CYS A 3 -17.17 38.14 7.27
N LYS A 4 -16.49 39.16 6.80
CA LYS A 4 -16.94 40.03 5.71
C LYS A 4 -16.11 39.74 4.46
N ASN A 5 -16.74 39.71 3.30
CA ASN A 5 -16.05 39.68 2.02
C ASN A 5 -15.49 41.07 1.69
N GLU A 6 -14.80 41.18 0.55
CA GLU A 6 -14.22 42.44 0.05
C GLU A 6 -15.27 43.55 -0.16
N ASN A 7 -16.51 43.20 -0.41
CA ASN A 7 -17.63 44.10 -0.61
C ASN A 7 -18.33 44.49 0.74
N GLY A 8 -17.87 43.94 1.86
CA GLY A 8 -18.45 44.21 3.18
C GLY A 8 -19.63 43.31 3.53
N ASP A 9 -20.06 42.37 2.66
CA ASP A 9 -21.18 41.46 2.92
C ASP A 9 -20.77 40.37 3.93
N LEU A 10 -21.78 39.87 4.67
CA LEU A 10 -21.59 38.73 5.56
C LEU A 10 -21.25 37.48 4.77
N SER A 11 -20.16 36.83 5.16
CA SER A 11 -19.66 35.61 4.55
C SER A 11 -19.16 34.65 5.62
N THR A 12 -18.68 33.45 5.21
CA THR A 12 -18.06 32.49 6.09
C THR A 12 -16.67 32.10 5.56
N LEU A 13 -15.75 31.75 6.46
CA LEU A 13 -14.43 31.24 6.08
C LEU A 13 -14.47 29.83 5.47
N GLY A 14 -15.65 29.25 5.32
CA GLY A 14 -15.83 27.90 4.79
C GLY A 14 -15.30 26.80 5.73
N ARG A 15 -14.95 25.66 5.12
CA ARG A 15 -14.49 24.48 5.88
C ARG A 15 -13.12 24.74 6.51
N GLY A 16 -12.99 24.43 7.82
CA GLY A 16 -11.78 24.70 8.60
C GLY A 16 -11.64 26.14 9.08
N GLY A 17 -12.64 27.00 8.85
CA GLY A 17 -12.64 28.40 9.28
C GLY A 17 -12.53 28.59 10.80
N SER A 18 -13.00 27.64 11.61
CA SER A 18 -12.84 27.65 13.07
C SER A 18 -11.36 27.59 13.48
N ASP A 19 -10.64 26.67 12.89
CA ASP A 19 -9.22 26.44 13.18
C ASP A 19 -8.38 27.64 12.71
N LEU A 20 -8.70 28.18 11.53
CA LEU A 20 -8.04 29.38 10.99
C LEU A 20 -8.31 30.60 11.87
N SER A 21 -9.54 30.84 12.29
CA SER A 21 -9.89 31.94 13.19
C SER A 21 -9.14 31.83 14.53
N ALA A 22 -9.10 30.62 15.11
CA ALA A 22 -8.38 30.37 16.35
C ALA A 22 -6.87 30.66 16.19
N SER A 23 -6.27 30.30 15.06
CA SER A 23 -4.85 30.55 14.82
C SER A 23 -4.53 32.05 14.60
N ILE A 24 -5.40 32.78 13.90
CA ILE A 24 -5.29 34.23 13.73
C ILE A 24 -5.38 34.92 15.09
N ILE A 25 -6.36 34.57 15.92
CA ILE A 25 -6.51 35.13 17.27
C ILE A 25 -5.29 34.79 18.14
N ALA A 26 -4.81 33.54 18.11
CA ALA A 26 -3.60 33.15 18.83
C ALA A 26 -2.37 33.97 18.41
N ASN A 27 -2.24 34.25 17.11
CA ASN A 27 -1.17 35.09 16.57
C ASN A 27 -1.29 36.54 17.09
N ILE A 28 -2.48 37.16 17.03
CA ILE A 28 -2.71 38.54 17.48
C ILE A 28 -2.38 38.67 18.97
N LEU A 29 -2.83 37.72 19.79
CA LEU A 29 -2.63 37.72 21.24
C LEU A 29 -1.24 37.29 21.67
N ASN A 30 -0.34 36.91 20.76
CA ASN A 30 0.97 36.31 21.07
C ASN A 30 0.83 35.13 22.04
N ALA A 31 -0.14 34.26 21.81
CA ALA A 31 -0.42 33.13 22.67
C ALA A 31 0.77 32.18 22.79
N LYS A 32 0.97 31.58 23.95
CA LYS A 32 2.02 30.60 24.19
C LYS A 32 1.75 29.29 23.44
N SER A 33 0.49 28.89 23.35
CA SER A 33 0.07 27.68 22.62
C SER A 33 -1.38 27.80 22.18
N LEU A 34 -1.72 27.11 21.11
CA LEU A 34 -3.10 26.90 20.64
C LEU A 34 -3.46 25.43 20.79
N GLU A 35 -4.60 25.13 21.37
CA GLU A 35 -5.13 23.75 21.43
C GLU A 35 -6.39 23.64 20.58
N ILE A 36 -6.37 22.71 19.62
CA ILE A 36 -7.54 22.34 18.82
C ILE A 36 -8.08 21.03 19.36
N TRP A 37 -9.31 21.06 19.84
CA TRP A 37 -10.03 19.91 20.37
C TRP A 37 -10.95 19.36 19.28
N THR A 38 -10.79 18.07 18.94
CA THR A 38 -11.50 17.40 17.87
C THR A 38 -11.90 15.97 18.28
N ASP A 39 -12.46 15.19 17.38
CA ASP A 39 -12.88 13.79 17.58
C ASP A 39 -11.75 12.78 17.44
N VAL A 40 -10.52 13.20 17.07
CA VAL A 40 -9.36 12.33 16.90
C VAL A 40 -8.25 12.64 17.89
N SER A 41 -7.45 11.63 18.26
CA SER A 41 -6.39 11.77 19.27
C SER A 41 -5.06 12.29 18.68
N GLY A 42 -5.15 13.20 17.70
CA GLY A 42 -3.99 13.80 17.03
C GLY A 42 -3.80 13.33 15.59
N VAL A 43 -2.65 13.64 15.01
CA VAL A 43 -2.25 13.17 13.68
C VAL A 43 -1.71 11.74 13.79
N TYR A 44 -2.12 10.87 12.88
CA TYR A 44 -1.72 9.45 12.87
C TYR A 44 -0.67 9.17 11.81
N THR A 45 0.10 8.08 11.99
CA THR A 45 1.11 7.60 11.02
C THR A 45 0.50 7.17 9.68
N ALA A 46 -0.78 6.82 9.65
CA ALA A 46 -1.62 6.58 8.48
C ALA A 46 -3.09 6.68 8.90
N ASN A 47 -4.02 6.60 7.95
CA ASN A 47 -5.45 6.59 8.27
C ASN A 47 -5.83 5.32 9.08
N PRO A 48 -6.27 5.45 10.35
CA PRO A 48 -6.55 4.29 11.21
C PRO A 48 -7.75 3.46 10.76
N LYS A 49 -8.63 4.00 9.93
CA LYS A 49 -9.75 3.25 9.34
C LYS A 49 -9.30 2.24 8.27
N ILE A 50 -8.13 2.47 7.67
CA ILE A 50 -7.56 1.61 6.62
C ILE A 50 -6.40 0.79 7.13
N VAL A 51 -5.54 1.39 7.96
CA VAL A 51 -4.34 0.78 8.53
C VAL A 51 -4.55 0.59 10.03
N SER A 52 -4.87 -0.64 10.43
CA SER A 52 -5.19 -0.95 11.85
C SER A 52 -4.03 -0.74 12.83
N GLN A 53 -2.78 -0.73 12.34
CA GLN A 53 -1.56 -0.48 13.12
C GLN A 53 -1.18 1.00 13.18
N ALA A 54 -1.96 1.89 12.55
CA ALA A 54 -1.72 3.32 12.61
C ALA A 54 -1.79 3.81 14.06
N ARG A 55 -0.84 4.66 14.43
CA ARG A 55 -0.70 5.17 15.80
C ARG A 55 -0.56 6.69 15.80
N PRO A 56 -0.99 7.37 16.87
CA PRO A 56 -0.83 8.81 16.99
C PRO A 56 0.66 9.20 17.00
N ILE A 57 0.98 10.27 16.29
CA ILE A 57 2.31 10.85 16.24
C ILE A 57 2.43 11.84 17.39
N LYS A 58 3.43 11.66 18.25
CA LYS A 58 3.60 12.52 19.44
C LYS A 58 3.99 13.95 19.11
N LYS A 59 4.87 14.13 18.11
CA LYS A 59 5.42 15.43 17.73
C LYS A 59 5.78 15.47 16.24
N ILE A 60 5.36 16.54 15.56
CA ILE A 60 5.68 16.83 14.15
C ILE A 60 6.03 18.32 13.99
N SER A 61 6.69 18.66 12.89
CA SER A 61 6.94 20.05 12.51
C SER A 61 5.67 20.68 11.88
N TYR A 62 5.69 22.00 11.75
CA TYR A 62 4.62 22.70 11.02
C TYR A 62 4.57 22.28 9.55
N HIS A 63 5.72 22.08 8.91
CA HIS A 63 5.79 21.64 7.52
C HIS A 63 5.25 20.21 7.36
N GLU A 64 5.65 19.28 8.22
CA GLU A 64 5.10 17.91 8.23
C GLU A 64 3.58 17.93 8.43
N ALA A 65 3.06 18.80 9.30
CA ALA A 65 1.63 18.93 9.54
C ALA A 65 0.88 19.46 8.31
N MET A 66 1.43 20.48 7.62
CA MET A 66 0.84 21.00 6.38
C MET A 66 0.83 19.97 5.28
N GLU A 67 1.96 19.26 5.04
CA GLU A 67 2.05 18.21 4.03
C GLU A 67 1.06 17.06 4.28
N LEU A 68 1.01 16.55 5.52
CA LEU A 68 0.05 15.49 5.88
C LEU A 68 -1.41 15.93 5.68
N SER A 69 -1.72 17.18 6.01
CA SER A 69 -3.09 17.72 5.90
C SER A 69 -3.47 18.02 4.45
N HIS A 70 -2.52 18.47 3.63
CA HIS A 70 -2.74 18.72 2.21
C HIS A 70 -3.12 17.43 1.46
N PHE A 71 -2.42 16.33 1.73
CA PHE A 71 -2.63 15.03 1.08
C PHE A 71 -3.69 14.16 1.76
N GLY A 72 -4.63 14.71 2.55
CA GLY A 72 -5.84 14.00 2.98
C GLY A 72 -5.94 13.59 4.45
N ALA A 73 -4.95 13.83 5.28
CA ALA A 73 -5.12 13.73 6.73
C ALA A 73 -5.97 14.92 7.21
N LYS A 74 -7.30 14.80 7.16
CA LYS A 74 -8.29 15.85 7.46
C LYS A 74 -8.31 16.26 8.96
N VAL A 75 -7.15 16.35 9.61
CA VAL A 75 -7.02 16.64 11.04
C VAL A 75 -6.88 18.15 11.29
N ILE A 76 -6.25 18.87 10.36
CA ILE A 76 -6.06 20.33 10.43
C ILE A 76 -6.31 20.92 9.04
N TYR A 77 -6.91 22.09 9.02
CA TYR A 77 -6.97 22.88 7.79
C TYR A 77 -5.58 23.50 7.51
N PRO A 78 -4.91 23.24 6.37
CA PRO A 78 -3.51 23.66 6.14
C PRO A 78 -3.25 25.16 6.38
N PRO A 79 -4.13 26.11 5.95
CA PRO A 79 -3.94 27.52 6.23
C PRO A 79 -3.90 27.90 7.71
N THR A 80 -4.44 27.06 8.60
CA THR A 80 -4.41 27.26 10.07
C THR A 80 -2.97 27.34 10.61
N VAL A 81 -2.03 26.68 9.95
CA VAL A 81 -0.65 26.59 10.45
C VAL A 81 0.14 27.87 10.19
N GLN A 82 -0.15 28.57 9.08
CA GLN A 82 0.64 29.72 8.65
C GLN A 82 0.74 30.86 9.69
N PRO A 83 -0.38 31.30 10.33
CA PRO A 83 -0.28 32.36 11.37
C PRO A 83 0.54 31.96 12.60
N LEU A 84 0.73 30.66 12.85
CA LEU A 84 1.45 30.16 14.02
C LEU A 84 2.95 30.05 13.78
N ILE A 85 3.40 29.90 12.52
CA ILE A 85 4.82 29.74 12.16
C ILE A 85 5.62 30.98 12.53
N ASP A 86 5.12 32.15 12.19
CA ASP A 86 5.84 33.42 12.33
C ASP A 86 6.19 33.73 13.79
N LYS A 87 5.26 33.41 14.70
CA LYS A 87 5.45 33.62 16.14
C LYS A 87 5.85 32.37 16.91
N LYS A 88 6.08 31.26 16.21
CA LYS A 88 6.49 29.97 16.78
C LYS A 88 5.53 29.44 17.86
N ILE A 89 4.23 29.70 17.70
CA ILE A 89 3.18 29.30 18.63
C ILE A 89 2.96 27.79 18.55
N GLU A 90 3.11 27.05 19.64
CA GLU A 90 2.89 25.62 19.66
C GLU A 90 1.41 25.29 19.41
N LEU A 91 1.15 24.36 18.48
CA LEU A 91 -0.20 23.86 18.20
C LEU A 91 -0.34 22.42 18.74
N LYS A 92 -1.39 22.15 19.52
CA LYS A 92 -1.70 20.81 20.04
C LYS A 92 -3.05 20.37 19.51
N ILE A 93 -3.09 19.16 18.96
CA ILE A 93 -4.32 18.51 18.55
C ILE A 93 -4.70 17.50 19.62
N LYS A 94 -5.86 17.68 20.23
CA LYS A 94 -6.34 16.89 21.37
C LYS A 94 -7.72 16.30 21.08
N ASN A 95 -8.02 15.20 21.75
CA ASN A 95 -9.31 14.51 21.60
C ASN A 95 -10.28 14.95 22.67
N THR A 96 -11.45 15.44 22.25
CA THR A 96 -12.52 15.88 23.16
C THR A 96 -13.09 14.73 23.99
N PHE A 97 -13.18 13.53 23.40
CA PHE A 97 -13.72 12.33 24.08
C PHE A 97 -12.70 11.62 24.97
N PHE A 98 -11.39 11.89 24.76
CA PHE A 98 -10.29 11.29 25.51
C PHE A 98 -9.28 12.37 25.93
N PRO A 99 -9.64 13.30 26.81
CA PRO A 99 -8.83 14.47 27.18
C PRO A 99 -7.52 14.12 27.87
N GLU A 100 -7.43 12.93 28.48
CA GLU A 100 -6.21 12.39 29.09
C GLU A 100 -5.13 12.04 28.07
N LYS A 101 -5.47 11.83 26.81
CA LYS A 101 -4.51 11.56 25.76
C LYS A 101 -3.76 12.83 25.37
N LYS A 102 -2.42 12.73 25.32
CA LYS A 102 -1.53 13.87 25.04
C LYS A 102 -1.70 14.50 23.66
N GLY A 103 -2.30 13.76 22.71
CA GLY A 103 -2.48 14.20 21.34
C GLY A 103 -1.17 14.38 20.57
N THR A 104 -1.20 15.24 19.54
CA THR A 104 -0.02 15.58 18.71
C THR A 104 0.41 17.02 18.98
N LEU A 105 1.69 17.23 19.30
CA LEU A 105 2.30 18.54 19.39
C LEU A 105 2.92 18.92 18.02
N ILE A 106 2.57 20.09 17.53
CA ILE A 106 3.10 20.67 16.29
C ILE A 106 3.92 21.91 16.67
N SER A 107 5.20 21.94 16.33
CA SER A 107 6.09 23.06 16.69
C SER A 107 7.30 23.13 15.76
N ASN A 108 7.96 24.27 15.73
CA ASN A 108 9.13 24.52 14.88
C ASN A 108 10.35 23.65 15.28
N SER A 109 10.52 23.36 16.56
CA SER A 109 11.67 22.61 17.07
C SER A 109 11.36 21.14 17.31
N VAL A 110 11.44 20.30 16.27
CA VAL A 110 11.58 18.86 16.47
C VAL A 110 13.06 18.57 16.74
N LYS A 111 13.53 18.86 17.95
CA LYS A 111 14.89 18.44 18.40
C LYS A 111 14.98 16.93 18.16
N LYS A 112 16.19 16.47 17.75
CA LYS A 112 16.60 15.09 17.47
C LYS A 112 15.71 14.06 18.20
N ASN A 113 14.65 13.57 17.56
CA ASN A 113 13.79 12.55 18.14
C ASN A 113 13.83 11.28 17.31
N ASN A 114 14.33 10.25 17.94
CA ASN A 114 14.05 8.82 17.72
C ASN A 114 14.11 8.31 16.28
N GLY A 115 15.10 8.66 15.47
CA GLY A 115 15.45 7.89 14.25
C GLY A 115 14.35 7.69 13.19
N GLN A 116 13.13 8.18 13.43
CA GLN A 116 12.00 8.00 12.52
C GLN A 116 11.99 9.11 11.47
N ILE A 117 12.41 8.76 10.25
CA ILE A 117 12.60 9.66 9.12
C ILE A 117 11.25 10.01 8.50
N VAL A 118 10.45 9.01 8.17
CA VAL A 118 9.07 9.16 7.68
C VAL A 118 8.15 9.34 8.89
N LYS A 119 7.33 10.37 8.89
CA LYS A 119 6.39 10.70 9.98
C LYS A 119 5.00 10.17 9.73
N GLY A 120 4.53 10.23 8.51
CA GLY A 120 3.20 9.76 8.16
C GLY A 120 3.07 9.38 6.69
N ILE A 121 2.01 8.61 6.42
CA ILE A 121 1.55 8.25 5.09
C ILE A 121 0.14 8.77 4.95
N THR A 122 -0.12 9.45 3.86
CA THR A 122 -1.43 10.02 3.56
C THR A 122 -1.83 9.71 2.13
N PHE A 123 -3.11 9.90 1.80
CA PHE A 123 -3.61 9.63 0.46
C PHE A 123 -4.80 10.51 0.10
N ILE A 124 -5.00 10.71 -1.19
CA ILE A 124 -6.19 11.30 -1.80
C ILE A 124 -6.77 10.25 -2.74
N ASP A 125 -8.01 9.86 -2.53
CA ASP A 125 -8.79 9.02 -3.43
C ASP A 125 -9.44 9.82 -4.57
N LYS A 126 -10.04 9.13 -5.52
CA LYS A 126 -10.76 9.74 -6.66
C LYS A 126 -9.92 10.75 -7.42
N VAL A 127 -8.71 10.36 -7.75
CA VAL A 127 -7.77 11.11 -8.57
C VAL A 127 -7.83 10.62 -10.00
N SER A 128 -7.60 11.52 -10.94
CA SER A 128 -7.40 11.21 -12.36
C SER A 128 -6.13 11.89 -12.86
N ILE A 129 -5.42 11.24 -13.78
CA ILE A 129 -4.27 11.83 -14.48
C ILE A 129 -4.72 12.32 -15.85
N LEU A 130 -4.41 13.57 -16.15
CA LEU A 130 -4.58 14.19 -17.45
C LEU A 130 -3.20 14.46 -18.05
N CYS A 131 -2.91 13.86 -19.21
CA CYS A 131 -1.62 13.99 -19.88
C CYS A 131 -1.78 14.62 -21.28
N ILE A 132 -0.88 15.59 -21.56
CA ILE A 132 -0.59 16.07 -22.90
C ILE A 132 0.78 15.50 -23.31
N GLU A 133 0.83 14.87 -24.48
CA GLU A 133 2.03 14.24 -25.02
C GLU A 133 2.15 14.55 -26.51
N GLY A 134 3.39 14.65 -27.03
CA GLY A 134 3.60 14.80 -28.47
C GLY A 134 5.02 15.22 -28.82
N SER A 135 5.54 14.68 -29.91
CA SER A 135 6.87 15.03 -30.45
C SER A 135 7.00 16.50 -30.85
N GLY A 136 5.88 17.14 -31.17
CA GLY A 136 5.87 18.57 -31.50
C GLY A 136 6.04 19.53 -30.31
N MET A 137 6.12 19.00 -29.09
CA MET A 137 6.37 19.80 -27.88
C MET A 137 7.87 20.02 -27.60
N ILE A 138 8.72 19.13 -28.12
CA ILE A 138 10.14 19.06 -27.78
C ILE A 138 10.86 20.33 -28.27
N GLY A 139 11.53 21.03 -27.34
CA GLY A 139 12.31 22.23 -27.64
C GLY A 139 11.50 23.45 -28.06
N ILE A 140 10.16 23.42 -27.95
CA ILE A 140 9.29 24.55 -28.28
C ILE A 140 8.74 25.18 -27.00
N PRO A 141 9.15 26.40 -26.65
CA PRO A 141 8.67 27.09 -25.45
C PRO A 141 7.16 27.42 -25.55
N GLY A 142 6.50 27.43 -24.39
CA GLY A 142 5.13 27.94 -24.25
C GLY A 142 4.04 26.90 -24.08
N TYR A 143 4.27 25.63 -24.37
CA TYR A 143 3.28 24.57 -24.12
C TYR A 143 2.85 24.47 -22.65
N SER A 144 3.83 24.46 -21.75
CA SER A 144 3.57 24.42 -20.29
C SER A 144 2.75 25.64 -19.85
N LYS A 145 3.10 26.87 -20.33
CA LYS A 145 2.34 28.08 -20.01
C LYS A 145 0.88 27.92 -20.39
N ARG A 146 0.61 27.62 -21.65
CA ARG A 146 -0.76 27.46 -22.19
C ARG A 146 -1.55 26.38 -21.44
N PHE A 147 -0.92 25.25 -21.15
CA PHE A 147 -1.52 24.14 -20.42
C PHE A 147 -1.96 24.56 -19.02
N PHE A 148 -1.06 25.17 -18.23
CA PHE A 148 -1.38 25.60 -16.87
C PHE A 148 -2.32 26.82 -16.84
N GLU A 149 -2.23 27.72 -17.79
CA GLU A 149 -3.12 28.88 -17.92
C GLU A 149 -4.59 28.46 -18.12
N VAL A 150 -4.83 27.49 -19.00
CA VAL A 150 -6.17 26.92 -19.21
C VAL A 150 -6.74 26.32 -17.94
N ILE A 151 -5.94 25.54 -17.19
CA ILE A 151 -6.38 24.92 -15.95
C ILE A 151 -6.67 25.97 -14.88
N SER A 152 -5.76 26.95 -14.71
CA SER A 152 -5.88 28.00 -13.72
C SER A 152 -7.08 28.91 -13.97
N ASN A 153 -7.27 29.39 -15.21
CA ASN A 153 -8.37 30.28 -15.58
C ASN A 153 -9.76 29.65 -15.41
N ASN A 154 -9.80 28.31 -15.30
CA ASN A 154 -11.05 27.57 -15.08
C ASN A 154 -11.21 27.09 -13.63
N ASN A 155 -10.39 27.59 -12.70
CA ASN A 155 -10.41 27.24 -11.28
C ASN A 155 -10.29 25.73 -11.00
N ILE A 156 -9.51 25.02 -11.82
CA ILE A 156 -9.22 23.60 -11.60
C ILE A 156 -7.97 23.47 -10.72
N ASN A 157 -8.09 22.81 -9.58
CA ASN A 157 -6.97 22.61 -8.68
C ASN A 157 -6.12 21.39 -9.09
N ILE A 158 -4.81 21.59 -9.16
CA ILE A 158 -3.84 20.51 -9.46
C ILE A 158 -3.34 19.89 -8.16
N ILE A 159 -3.42 18.57 -8.04
CA ILE A 159 -2.95 17.77 -6.90
C ILE A 159 -1.46 17.48 -7.03
N MET A 160 -1.01 17.10 -8.24
CA MET A 160 0.37 16.72 -8.52
C MET A 160 0.71 17.06 -9.97
N ILE A 161 1.96 17.45 -10.21
CA ILE A 161 2.51 17.68 -11.54
C ILE A 161 3.67 16.71 -11.73
N THR A 162 3.73 16.07 -12.89
CA THR A 162 4.88 15.28 -13.32
C THR A 162 5.19 15.58 -14.78
N GLN A 163 6.46 15.78 -15.06
CA GLN A 163 6.96 16.06 -16.40
C GLN A 163 8.21 15.22 -16.64
N ALA A 164 8.27 14.53 -17.78
CA ALA A 164 9.48 13.82 -18.18
C ALA A 164 10.55 14.83 -18.64
N SER A 165 11.81 14.47 -18.43
CA SER A 165 12.97 15.33 -18.78
C SER A 165 13.10 15.63 -20.27
N SER A 166 12.43 14.86 -21.14
CA SER A 166 12.44 15.02 -22.59
C SER A 166 11.49 16.10 -23.11
N GLU A 167 10.78 16.84 -22.25
CA GLU A 167 9.73 17.81 -22.61
C GLU A 167 8.62 17.23 -23.50
N HIS A 168 8.60 15.90 -23.65
CA HIS A 168 7.67 15.18 -24.53
C HIS A 168 6.28 15.04 -23.92
N SER A 169 6.16 15.14 -22.59
CA SER A 169 4.89 14.98 -21.89
C SER A 169 4.79 15.85 -20.64
N ILE A 170 3.58 16.36 -20.39
CA ILE A 170 3.21 17.02 -19.13
C ILE A 170 1.95 16.32 -18.63
N CYS A 171 2.01 15.78 -17.41
CA CYS A 171 0.88 15.13 -16.78
C CYS A 171 0.53 15.82 -15.45
N VAL A 172 -0.76 16.01 -15.23
CA VAL A 172 -1.27 16.56 -13.97
C VAL A 172 -2.28 15.62 -13.34
N ALA A 173 -2.22 15.53 -12.03
CA ALA A 173 -3.25 14.84 -11.26
C ALA A 173 -4.32 15.84 -10.80
N LEU A 174 -5.57 15.53 -11.08
CA LEU A 174 -6.75 16.32 -10.77
C LEU A 174 -7.72 15.50 -9.93
N ARG A 175 -8.69 16.16 -9.30
CA ARG A 175 -9.85 15.46 -8.76
C ARG A 175 -10.69 14.89 -9.89
N LYS A 176 -11.29 13.72 -9.66
CA LYS A 176 -12.14 13.05 -10.67
C LYS A 176 -13.25 13.94 -11.21
N GLU A 177 -13.82 14.76 -10.33
CA GLU A 177 -14.91 15.71 -10.67
C GLU A 177 -14.49 16.78 -11.68
N ASP A 178 -13.22 17.20 -11.67
CA ASP A 178 -12.67 18.22 -12.56
C ASP A 178 -12.05 17.64 -13.84
N ALA A 179 -11.75 16.36 -13.86
CA ALA A 179 -10.94 15.72 -14.89
C ALA A 179 -11.58 15.79 -16.29
N GLY A 180 -12.88 15.51 -16.38
CA GLY A 180 -13.62 15.58 -17.65
C GLY A 180 -13.72 17.00 -18.20
N LYS A 181 -13.91 18.01 -17.32
CA LYS A 181 -13.87 19.42 -17.70
C LYS A 181 -12.47 19.81 -18.16
N GLY A 182 -11.45 19.44 -17.41
CA GLY A 182 -10.05 19.71 -17.74
C GLY A 182 -9.67 19.15 -19.12
N LYS A 183 -10.02 17.90 -19.41
CA LYS A 183 -9.76 17.27 -20.71
C LYS A 183 -10.34 18.09 -21.86
N LYS A 184 -11.62 18.43 -21.79
CA LYS A 184 -12.30 19.21 -22.87
C LYS A 184 -11.65 20.57 -23.08
N LEU A 185 -11.23 21.24 -22.02
CA LEU A 185 -10.59 22.56 -22.11
C LEU A 185 -9.20 22.46 -22.78
N ILE A 186 -8.42 21.47 -22.43
CA ILE A 186 -7.09 21.23 -23.02
C ILE A 186 -7.23 20.80 -24.48
N GLU A 187 -8.17 19.92 -24.83
CA GLU A 187 -8.44 19.52 -26.20
C GLU A 187 -8.83 20.73 -27.08
N LYS A 188 -9.61 21.67 -26.55
CA LYS A 188 -9.99 22.91 -27.23
C LYS A 188 -8.78 23.83 -27.44
N GLU A 189 -7.94 24.01 -26.44
CA GLU A 189 -6.76 24.88 -26.50
C GLU A 189 -5.72 24.36 -27.49
N PHE A 190 -5.51 23.06 -27.55
CA PHE A 190 -4.50 22.43 -28.40
C PHE A 190 -5.08 21.76 -29.65
N LEU A 191 -6.30 22.19 -30.08
CA LEU A 191 -7.00 21.57 -31.19
C LEU A 191 -6.17 21.56 -32.49
N SER A 192 -5.51 22.69 -32.84
CA SER A 192 -4.70 22.81 -34.03
C SER A 192 -3.51 21.86 -34.02
N GLU A 193 -2.82 21.76 -32.88
CA GLU A 193 -1.66 20.90 -32.74
C GLU A 193 -2.05 19.41 -32.77
N ILE A 194 -3.23 19.07 -32.24
CA ILE A 194 -3.77 17.70 -32.30
C ILE A 194 -4.14 17.34 -33.75
N GLN A 195 -4.80 18.24 -34.49
CA GLN A 195 -5.15 18.03 -35.90
C GLN A 195 -3.90 17.87 -36.77
N LEU A 196 -2.84 18.65 -36.49
CA LEU A 196 -1.57 18.58 -37.19
C LEU A 196 -0.69 17.41 -36.71
N LYS A 197 -1.20 16.56 -35.82
CA LYS A 197 -0.47 15.41 -35.23
C LYS A 197 0.86 15.79 -34.53
N LYS A 198 0.99 17.03 -34.06
CA LYS A 198 2.11 17.51 -33.25
C LYS A 198 1.94 17.10 -31.76
N ILE A 199 0.68 16.94 -31.37
CA ILE A 199 0.28 16.47 -30.02
C ILE A 199 -0.67 15.28 -30.23
N ASP A 200 -0.51 14.25 -29.42
CA ASP A 200 -1.40 13.10 -29.38
C ASP A 200 -2.77 13.49 -28.77
N PRO A 201 -3.84 12.73 -29.03
CA PRO A 201 -5.11 12.91 -28.34
C PRO A 201 -4.93 12.90 -26.82
N ILE A 202 -5.57 13.83 -26.13
CA ILE A 202 -5.40 14.03 -24.68
C ILE A 202 -5.81 12.76 -23.92
N LYS A 203 -4.87 12.20 -23.16
CA LYS A 203 -5.08 10.99 -22.37
C LYS A 203 -5.64 11.37 -21.00
N LEU A 204 -6.70 10.68 -20.61
CA LEU A 204 -7.30 10.77 -19.26
C LEU A 204 -7.34 9.36 -18.66
N GLU A 205 -6.65 9.15 -17.53
CA GLU A 205 -6.73 7.91 -16.75
C GLU A 205 -7.45 8.20 -15.44
N GLU A 206 -8.52 7.47 -15.17
CA GLU A 206 -9.38 7.63 -13.99
C GLU A 206 -9.19 6.48 -12.99
N ASN A 207 -9.91 6.55 -11.86
CA ASN A 207 -9.91 5.57 -10.77
C ASN A 207 -8.52 5.35 -10.17
N LEU A 208 -7.87 6.46 -9.86
CA LEU A 208 -6.54 6.50 -9.27
C LEU A 208 -6.59 7.08 -7.86
N ALA A 209 -5.52 6.83 -7.11
CA ALA A 209 -5.27 7.43 -5.81
C ALA A 209 -3.84 7.98 -5.75
N ASN A 210 -3.68 9.16 -5.14
CA ASN A 210 -2.37 9.72 -4.82
C ASN A 210 -1.99 9.33 -3.39
N ILE A 211 -0.83 8.71 -3.20
CA ILE A 211 -0.27 8.36 -1.89
C ILE A 211 1.02 9.14 -1.68
N ALA A 212 1.15 9.75 -0.51
CA ALA A 212 2.36 10.46 -0.13
C ALA A 212 2.94 9.94 1.19
N ILE A 213 4.26 9.76 1.23
CA ILE A 213 5.02 9.62 2.48
C ILE A 213 5.60 10.99 2.83
N VAL A 214 5.54 11.35 4.11
CA VAL A 214 5.91 12.69 4.59
C VAL A 214 6.92 12.60 5.72
N GLY A 215 7.93 13.48 5.70
CA GLY A 215 8.92 13.64 6.75
C GLY A 215 10.02 14.64 6.40
N ASP A 216 10.32 15.60 7.28
CA ASP A 216 11.31 16.67 7.06
C ASP A 216 12.75 16.18 6.88
N LYS A 217 13.07 14.98 7.34
CA LYS A 217 14.43 14.42 7.33
C LYS A 217 14.71 13.45 6.19
N MET A 218 13.81 13.32 5.23
CA MET A 218 14.00 12.37 4.13
C MET A 218 15.16 12.77 3.23
N LYS A 219 15.43 14.08 3.09
CA LYS A 219 16.54 14.63 2.29
C LYS A 219 17.91 14.08 2.69
N ASP A 220 18.12 13.90 3.99
CA ASP A 220 19.43 13.51 4.54
C ASP A 220 19.60 11.98 4.64
N HIS A 221 18.63 11.20 4.10
CA HIS A 221 18.64 9.74 4.24
C HIS A 221 18.49 9.03 2.90
N GLN A 222 19.52 8.26 2.55
CA GLN A 222 19.52 7.43 1.35
C GLN A 222 18.51 6.28 1.48
N GLY A 223 18.00 5.84 0.33
CA GLY A 223 17.22 4.62 0.21
C GLY A 223 15.72 4.74 0.55
N ILE A 224 15.21 5.92 0.92
CA ILE A 224 13.78 6.09 1.25
C ILE A 224 12.90 5.80 0.03
N SER A 225 13.20 6.40 -1.12
CA SER A 225 12.48 6.16 -2.38
C SER A 225 12.62 4.70 -2.81
N GLY A 226 13.83 4.13 -2.75
CA GLY A 226 14.06 2.71 -3.06
C GLY A 226 13.23 1.78 -2.18
N LYS A 227 13.17 2.05 -0.86
CA LYS A 227 12.35 1.29 0.09
C LYS A 227 10.86 1.41 -0.23
N MET A 228 10.37 2.61 -0.56
CA MET A 228 8.98 2.86 -0.96
C MET A 228 8.62 2.05 -2.20
N PHE A 229 9.39 2.19 -3.27
CA PHE A 229 9.10 1.57 -4.57
C PHE A 229 9.27 0.06 -4.52
N SER A 230 10.34 -0.45 -3.89
CA SER A 230 10.53 -1.88 -3.71
C SER A 230 9.42 -2.54 -2.89
N SER A 231 8.98 -1.90 -1.81
CA SER A 231 7.88 -2.42 -0.99
C SER A 231 6.59 -2.54 -1.79
N LEU A 232 6.28 -1.56 -2.64
CA LEU A 232 5.09 -1.57 -3.49
C LEU A 232 5.20 -2.61 -4.61
N GLY A 233 6.34 -2.66 -5.30
CA GLY A 233 6.60 -3.61 -6.39
C GLY A 233 6.54 -5.06 -5.91
N LEU A 234 7.14 -5.39 -4.76
CA LEU A 234 7.08 -6.71 -4.13
C LEU A 234 5.65 -7.12 -3.74
N ASN A 235 4.73 -6.19 -3.62
CA ASN A 235 3.31 -6.44 -3.34
C ASN A 235 2.41 -6.21 -4.55
N ASN A 236 2.98 -6.20 -5.76
CA ASN A 236 2.25 -6.05 -7.02
C ASN A 236 1.37 -4.79 -7.06
N VAL A 237 1.90 -3.67 -6.57
CA VAL A 237 1.28 -2.36 -6.71
C VAL A 237 2.02 -1.60 -7.81
N ASN A 238 1.32 -1.33 -8.91
CA ASN A 238 1.90 -0.59 -10.04
C ASN A 238 1.81 0.92 -9.80
N ILE A 239 2.93 1.62 -10.01
CA ILE A 239 3.04 3.07 -9.89
C ILE A 239 2.82 3.68 -11.27
N ARG A 240 1.87 4.62 -11.40
CA ARG A 240 1.53 5.34 -12.63
C ARG A 240 2.33 6.61 -12.81
N ALA A 241 2.52 7.35 -11.72
CA ALA A 241 3.29 8.59 -11.73
C ALA A 241 4.00 8.79 -10.39
N ILE A 242 5.10 9.54 -10.41
CA ILE A 242 5.92 9.84 -9.25
C ILE A 242 6.20 11.34 -9.26
N ALA A 243 6.11 11.97 -8.09
CA ALA A 243 6.59 13.33 -7.87
C ALA A 243 7.39 13.40 -6.56
N GLN A 244 8.59 13.96 -6.64
CA GLN A 244 9.47 14.26 -5.50
C GLN A 244 10.07 15.64 -5.70
N GLY A 245 9.78 16.57 -4.81
CA GLY A 245 10.34 17.91 -4.85
C GLY A 245 11.77 17.96 -4.30
N SER A 246 12.51 18.99 -4.65
CA SER A 246 13.90 19.20 -4.15
C SER A 246 13.98 19.41 -2.63
N SER A 247 12.89 19.79 -1.98
CA SER A 247 12.79 19.85 -0.51
C SER A 247 12.79 18.47 0.15
N GLU A 248 12.46 17.40 -0.61
CA GLU A 248 12.37 16.01 -0.17
C GLU A 248 11.54 15.79 1.10
N ARG A 249 10.57 16.66 1.35
CA ARG A 249 9.65 16.54 2.50
C ARG A 249 8.52 15.56 2.26
N ASN A 250 8.20 15.30 0.99
CA ASN A 250 7.27 14.28 0.58
C ASN A 250 7.77 13.54 -0.66
N ILE A 251 7.33 12.31 -0.81
CA ILE A 251 7.40 11.55 -2.05
C ILE A 251 5.97 11.10 -2.34
N SER A 252 5.43 11.56 -3.46
CA SER A 252 4.08 11.28 -3.89
C SER A 252 4.07 10.33 -5.07
N ILE A 253 3.16 9.38 -5.07
CA ILE A 253 2.94 8.42 -6.16
C ILE A 253 1.47 8.34 -6.49
N ILE A 254 1.19 8.03 -7.74
CA ILE A 254 -0.17 7.70 -8.17
C ILE A 254 -0.24 6.21 -8.51
N ILE A 255 -1.27 5.56 -8.01
CA ILE A 255 -1.55 4.15 -8.18
C ILE A 255 -3.03 3.93 -8.55
N ASN A 256 -3.40 2.69 -8.92
CA ASN A 256 -4.81 2.33 -9.08
C ASN A 256 -5.53 2.42 -7.73
N GLU A 257 -6.76 2.96 -7.72
CA GLU A 257 -7.56 3.16 -6.50
C GLU A 257 -7.82 1.84 -5.75
N ASN A 258 -7.99 0.73 -6.47
CA ASN A 258 -8.21 -0.60 -5.88
C ASN A 258 -7.02 -1.09 -5.04
N ASP A 259 -5.81 -0.60 -5.33
CA ASP A 259 -4.59 -0.96 -4.59
C ASP A 259 -4.33 -0.09 -3.36
N THR A 260 -5.12 0.96 -3.13
CA THR A 260 -4.88 1.96 -2.08
C THR A 260 -4.73 1.32 -0.69
N LYS A 261 -5.65 0.43 -0.31
CA LYS A 261 -5.60 -0.25 0.98
C LYS A 261 -4.36 -1.12 1.13
N LYS A 262 -3.99 -1.87 0.08
CA LYS A 262 -2.79 -2.71 0.06
C LYS A 262 -1.54 -1.84 0.16
N ALA A 263 -1.44 -0.80 -0.65
CA ALA A 263 -0.31 0.12 -0.68
C ALA A 263 -0.08 0.81 0.67
N LEU A 264 -1.13 1.38 1.28
CA LEU A 264 -1.04 2.04 2.60
C LEU A 264 -0.55 1.08 3.69
N ASN A 265 -1.08 -0.15 3.73
CA ASN A 265 -0.64 -1.16 4.70
C ASN A 265 0.79 -1.63 4.43
N THR A 266 1.19 -1.80 3.17
CA THR A 266 2.55 -2.17 2.77
C THR A 266 3.56 -1.10 3.18
N LEU A 267 3.27 0.16 2.87
CA LEU A 267 4.14 1.27 3.24
C LEU A 267 4.20 1.47 4.75
N HIS A 268 3.06 1.33 5.46
CA HIS A 268 3.04 1.43 6.91
C HIS A 268 3.90 0.33 7.56
N GLU A 269 3.80 -0.92 7.10
CA GLU A 269 4.67 -2.00 7.54
C GLU A 269 6.15 -1.65 7.30
N ALA A 270 6.48 -1.18 6.10
CA ALA A 270 7.84 -0.87 5.71
C ALA A 270 8.47 0.25 6.56
N PHE A 271 7.73 1.31 6.88
CA PHE A 271 8.28 2.50 7.53
C PHE A 271 8.02 2.60 9.04
N PHE A 272 6.95 2.00 9.55
CA PHE A 272 6.51 2.21 10.94
C PHE A 272 6.46 0.96 11.79
N GLU A 273 6.32 -0.21 11.20
CA GLU A 273 6.32 -1.44 11.98
C GLU A 273 7.75 -1.89 12.22
N LYS A 274 8.12 -2.00 13.48
CA LYS A 274 9.44 -2.50 13.88
C LYS A 274 9.58 -3.96 13.45
N TYR A 275 9.88 -4.17 12.16
CA TYR A 275 10.34 -5.45 11.60
C TYR A 275 9.38 -6.65 11.74
N ILE A 276 8.08 -6.46 11.98
CA ILE A 276 7.12 -7.58 12.01
C ILE A 276 6.41 -7.65 10.66
N LYS A 277 6.80 -8.62 9.83
CA LYS A 277 6.15 -8.90 8.55
C LYS A 277 4.87 -9.70 8.78
N THR A 278 3.74 -9.26 8.24
CA THR A 278 2.48 -10.00 8.30
C THR A 278 2.31 -10.87 7.06
N LEU A 279 2.07 -12.18 7.24
CA LEU A 279 1.71 -13.12 6.19
C LEU A 279 0.22 -13.44 6.29
N ASN A 280 -0.47 -13.42 5.16
CA ASN A 280 -1.90 -13.75 5.06
C ASN A 280 -2.05 -15.11 4.36
N LEU A 281 -2.51 -16.12 5.10
CA LEU A 281 -2.59 -17.49 4.64
C LEU A 281 -4.01 -17.85 4.21
N PHE A 282 -4.11 -18.50 3.06
CA PHE A 282 -5.32 -19.08 2.48
C PHE A 282 -5.08 -20.60 2.35
N ILE A 283 -5.62 -21.38 3.30
CA ILE A 283 -5.28 -22.80 3.47
C ILE A 283 -6.39 -23.65 2.90
N VAL A 284 -6.07 -24.48 1.91
CA VAL A 284 -6.93 -25.52 1.36
C VAL A 284 -6.41 -26.89 1.82
N GLY A 285 -7.33 -27.71 2.33
CA GLY A 285 -6.97 -28.97 2.96
C GLY A 285 -6.69 -28.84 4.46
N VAL A 286 -7.72 -29.02 5.28
CA VAL A 286 -7.66 -28.98 6.75
C VAL A 286 -7.84 -30.35 7.40
N GLY A 287 -7.44 -31.39 6.68
CA GLY A 287 -7.34 -32.76 7.20
C GLY A 287 -6.17 -32.92 8.20
N ASN A 288 -5.54 -34.09 8.22
CA ASN A 288 -4.44 -34.38 9.18
C ASN A 288 -3.30 -33.37 9.08
N VAL A 289 -2.79 -33.08 7.88
CA VAL A 289 -1.66 -32.17 7.67
C VAL A 289 -2.06 -30.73 8.00
N GLY A 290 -3.16 -30.24 7.39
CA GLY A 290 -3.58 -28.84 7.57
C GLY A 290 -4.00 -28.52 9.00
N SER A 291 -4.65 -29.46 9.72
CA SER A 291 -4.99 -29.24 11.13
C SER A 291 -3.75 -29.16 12.02
N LYS A 292 -2.70 -29.94 11.72
CA LYS A 292 -1.41 -29.86 12.44
C LYS A 292 -0.66 -28.57 12.12
N LEU A 293 -0.70 -28.08 10.89
CA LEU A 293 -0.16 -26.77 10.53
C LEU A 293 -0.82 -25.66 11.34
N ILE A 294 -2.15 -25.64 11.44
CA ILE A 294 -2.90 -24.66 12.25
C ILE A 294 -2.49 -24.74 13.72
N GLU A 295 -2.34 -25.96 14.27
CA GLU A 295 -1.89 -26.17 15.65
C GLU A 295 -0.47 -25.63 15.87
N GLN A 296 0.46 -25.90 14.94
CA GLN A 296 1.85 -25.42 15.01
C GLN A 296 1.90 -23.89 14.94
N ILE A 297 1.16 -23.26 14.03
CA ILE A 297 1.07 -21.80 13.95
C ILE A 297 0.59 -21.21 15.28
N ARG A 298 -0.41 -21.82 15.91
CA ARG A 298 -0.93 -21.40 17.20
C ARG A 298 0.14 -21.52 18.32
N LYS A 299 0.84 -22.67 18.39
CA LYS A 299 1.86 -22.94 19.40
C LYS A 299 3.06 -22.00 19.24
N GLN A 300 3.48 -21.76 17.99
CA GLN A 300 4.68 -20.98 17.67
C GLN A 300 4.43 -19.47 17.58
N LYS A 301 3.19 -18.99 17.76
CA LYS A 301 2.84 -17.59 17.58
C LYS A 301 3.78 -16.61 18.26
N LYS A 302 4.10 -16.84 19.54
CA LYS A 302 5.00 -15.96 20.32
C LYS A 302 6.44 -15.99 19.77
N TYR A 303 6.93 -17.15 19.37
CA TYR A 303 8.25 -17.32 18.78
C TYR A 303 8.33 -16.60 17.43
N LEU A 304 7.37 -16.82 16.56
CA LEU A 304 7.28 -16.18 15.26
C LEU A 304 7.27 -14.64 15.37
N GLU A 305 6.44 -14.09 16.25
CA GLU A 305 6.34 -12.64 16.44
C GLU A 305 7.58 -12.02 17.10
N ASN A 306 8.14 -12.66 18.13
CA ASN A 306 9.22 -12.07 18.93
C ASN A 306 10.62 -12.29 18.33
N TYR A 307 10.89 -13.48 17.76
CA TYR A 307 12.22 -13.83 17.25
C TYR A 307 12.31 -13.72 15.74
N LEU A 308 11.35 -14.27 15.00
CA LEU A 308 11.36 -14.22 13.53
C LEU A 308 10.71 -12.96 12.97
N ARG A 309 10.06 -12.15 13.82
CA ARG A 309 9.36 -10.92 13.40
C ARG A 309 8.29 -11.20 12.34
N LEU A 310 7.62 -12.33 12.46
CA LEU A 310 6.56 -12.79 11.58
C LEU A 310 5.22 -12.85 12.31
N ARG A 311 4.20 -12.22 11.77
CA ARG A 311 2.82 -12.37 12.21
C ARG A 311 2.04 -13.15 11.16
N ILE A 312 1.49 -14.28 11.53
CA ILE A 312 0.68 -15.11 10.65
C ILE A 312 -0.79 -14.85 10.92
N LYS A 313 -1.53 -14.54 9.85
CA LYS A 313 -2.99 -14.45 9.82
C LYS A 313 -3.54 -15.55 8.93
N ILE A 314 -4.41 -16.39 9.45
CA ILE A 314 -5.16 -17.36 8.65
C ILE A 314 -6.44 -16.66 8.21
N VAL A 315 -6.52 -16.33 6.92
CA VAL A 315 -7.63 -15.55 6.33
C VAL A 315 -8.69 -16.46 5.73
N ALA A 316 -8.29 -17.58 5.15
CA ALA A 316 -9.23 -18.57 4.64
C ALA A 316 -8.84 -19.99 5.03
N LEU A 317 -9.85 -20.80 5.28
CA LEU A 317 -9.76 -22.25 5.47
C LEU A 317 -10.78 -22.93 4.56
N ALA A 318 -10.35 -23.93 3.80
CA ALA A 318 -11.26 -24.73 2.97
C ALA A 318 -10.99 -26.23 3.11
N ASN A 319 -12.05 -27.02 3.07
CA ASN A 319 -12.02 -28.46 2.85
C ASN A 319 -12.80 -28.80 1.57
N SER A 320 -13.01 -30.06 1.27
CA SER A 320 -13.76 -30.51 0.09
C SER A 320 -15.25 -30.07 0.05
N LYS A 321 -15.78 -29.61 1.20
CA LYS A 321 -17.20 -29.28 1.35
C LYS A 321 -17.47 -27.82 1.67
N LYS A 322 -16.63 -27.20 2.48
CA LYS A 322 -16.88 -25.89 3.10
C LYS A 322 -15.67 -24.96 2.99
N THR A 323 -15.94 -23.66 2.83
CA THR A 323 -14.94 -22.59 2.80
C THR A 323 -15.33 -21.47 3.77
N LEU A 324 -14.41 -21.14 4.68
CA LEU A 324 -14.51 -20.05 5.65
C LEU A 324 -13.53 -18.95 5.28
N VAL A 325 -13.98 -17.69 5.24
CA VAL A 325 -13.12 -16.52 4.99
C VAL A 325 -13.37 -15.46 6.06
N GLU A 326 -12.30 -15.05 6.78
CA GLU A 326 -12.33 -13.99 7.78
C GLU A 326 -11.12 -13.05 7.61
N VAL A 327 -11.34 -11.82 7.20
CA VAL A 327 -10.26 -10.85 6.86
C VAL A 327 -9.34 -10.54 8.05
N ASN A 328 -9.88 -10.53 9.27
CA ASN A 328 -9.12 -10.19 10.48
C ASN A 328 -8.34 -11.36 11.11
N SER A 329 -8.37 -12.51 10.49
CA SER A 329 -7.82 -13.81 10.93
C SER A 329 -8.83 -14.69 11.65
N ILE A 330 -8.91 -15.92 11.17
CA ILE A 330 -9.71 -16.99 11.77
C ILE A 330 -9.14 -17.36 13.12
N ASP A 331 -10.02 -17.53 14.13
CA ASP A 331 -9.62 -18.01 15.45
C ASP A 331 -9.19 -19.48 15.37
N THR A 332 -7.90 -19.72 15.65
CA THR A 332 -7.29 -21.05 15.59
C THR A 332 -7.77 -22.01 16.69
N LYS A 333 -8.57 -21.57 17.66
CA LYS A 333 -9.18 -22.46 18.66
C LYS A 333 -10.52 -23.05 18.19
N ASN A 334 -11.35 -22.20 17.55
CA ASN A 334 -12.75 -22.54 17.20
C ASN A 334 -12.97 -22.69 15.70
N TRP A 335 -11.90 -22.80 14.89
CA TRP A 335 -12.00 -22.80 13.44
C TRP A 335 -12.86 -23.94 12.86
N ARG A 336 -12.88 -25.12 13.51
CA ARG A 336 -13.66 -26.27 13.02
C ARG A 336 -15.15 -25.99 13.04
N ILE A 337 -15.68 -25.50 14.17
CA ILE A 337 -17.11 -25.15 14.32
C ILE A 337 -17.51 -24.07 13.31
N LYS A 338 -16.64 -23.06 13.11
CA LYS A 338 -16.89 -22.01 12.14
C LYS A 338 -16.88 -22.53 10.70
N LEU A 339 -15.95 -23.43 10.37
CA LEU A 339 -15.86 -24.03 9.03
C LEU A 339 -17.06 -24.91 8.72
N ASP A 340 -17.56 -25.70 9.68
CA ASP A 340 -18.72 -26.56 9.49
C ASP A 340 -19.98 -25.76 9.15
N ASN A 341 -20.10 -24.54 9.65
CA ASN A 341 -21.19 -23.60 9.38
C ASN A 341 -20.93 -22.66 8.20
N ALA A 342 -19.82 -22.82 7.46
CA ALA A 342 -19.44 -21.94 6.39
C ALA A 342 -20.11 -22.29 5.03
N GLU A 343 -19.84 -21.51 4.01
CA GLU A 343 -20.36 -21.70 2.64
C GLU A 343 -19.80 -22.98 1.98
N LYS A 344 -20.48 -23.47 0.93
CA LYS A 344 -19.96 -24.59 0.12
C LYS A 344 -18.66 -24.19 -0.57
N THR A 345 -17.71 -25.14 -0.65
CA THR A 345 -16.44 -24.92 -1.34
C THR A 345 -16.64 -24.81 -2.84
N ASN A 346 -16.10 -23.71 -3.40
CA ASN A 346 -15.86 -23.50 -4.81
C ASN A 346 -14.47 -22.87 -4.95
N LEU A 347 -13.56 -23.53 -5.66
CA LEU A 347 -12.17 -23.05 -5.80
C LEU A 347 -12.09 -21.74 -6.58
N ASN A 348 -12.97 -21.56 -7.59
CA ASN A 348 -13.01 -20.32 -8.35
C ASN A 348 -13.51 -19.15 -7.48
N ASP A 349 -14.57 -19.35 -6.70
CA ASP A 349 -15.09 -18.32 -5.79
C ASP A 349 -14.06 -17.98 -4.70
N LEU A 350 -13.32 -18.98 -4.19
CA LEU A 350 -12.23 -18.75 -3.25
C LEU A 350 -11.15 -17.87 -3.88
N PHE A 351 -10.72 -18.18 -5.11
CA PHE A 351 -9.71 -17.38 -5.80
C PHE A 351 -10.18 -15.94 -6.00
N GLU A 352 -11.41 -15.73 -6.49
CA GLU A 352 -11.95 -14.38 -6.69
C GLU A 352 -12.08 -13.61 -5.37
N LYS A 353 -12.51 -14.26 -4.28
CA LYS A 353 -12.51 -13.66 -2.93
C LYS A 353 -11.11 -13.25 -2.49
N VAL A 354 -10.10 -14.14 -2.67
CA VAL A 354 -8.70 -13.86 -2.33
C VAL A 354 -8.16 -12.67 -3.12
N LYS A 355 -8.45 -12.61 -4.42
CA LYS A 355 -8.08 -11.52 -5.32
C LYS A 355 -8.75 -10.20 -4.92
N GLN A 356 -10.05 -10.21 -4.62
CA GLN A 356 -10.80 -9.04 -4.17
C GLN A 356 -10.30 -8.49 -2.82
N LEU A 357 -9.91 -9.37 -1.90
CA LEU A 357 -9.32 -8.97 -0.63
C LEU A 357 -8.02 -8.20 -0.80
N ASN A 358 -7.29 -8.46 -1.88
CA ASN A 358 -6.05 -7.79 -2.29
C ASN A 358 -5.08 -7.54 -1.10
N LEU A 359 -4.83 -8.58 -0.30
CA LEU A 359 -4.00 -8.48 0.89
C LEU A 359 -2.51 -8.62 0.52
N ARG A 360 -1.66 -7.85 1.21
CA ARG A 360 -0.21 -7.97 1.08
C ARG A 360 0.32 -9.30 1.60
N ASN A 361 1.47 -9.76 1.10
CA ASN A 361 2.12 -11.00 1.55
C ASN A 361 1.14 -12.18 1.63
N SER A 362 0.33 -12.36 0.59
CA SER A 362 -0.64 -13.45 0.48
C SER A 362 0.02 -14.76 0.09
N ILE A 363 -0.35 -15.83 0.76
CA ILE A 363 0.18 -17.19 0.50
C ILE A 363 -0.99 -18.16 0.44
N PHE A 364 -1.11 -18.85 -0.70
CA PHE A 364 -1.99 -19.99 -0.87
C PHE A 364 -1.28 -21.26 -0.39
N ILE A 365 -1.92 -22.02 0.48
CA ILE A 365 -1.36 -23.25 1.04
C ILE A 365 -2.25 -24.41 0.63
N ASP A 366 -1.66 -25.40 -0.06
CA ASP A 366 -2.34 -26.64 -0.43
C ASP A 366 -1.82 -27.82 0.40
N ASN A 367 -2.67 -28.30 1.30
CA ASN A 367 -2.44 -29.50 2.12
C ASN A 367 -3.36 -30.66 1.65
N THR A 368 -3.76 -30.68 0.38
CA THR A 368 -4.61 -31.73 -0.18
C THR A 368 -3.78 -32.74 -0.98
N ALA A 369 -4.48 -33.74 -1.51
CA ALA A 369 -4.00 -34.64 -2.56
C ALA A 369 -4.92 -34.56 -3.80
N ASP A 370 -5.61 -33.42 -3.98
CA ASP A 370 -6.58 -33.21 -5.04
C ASP A 370 -5.92 -32.53 -6.25
N GLU A 371 -6.07 -33.13 -7.42
CA GLU A 371 -5.55 -32.60 -8.68
C GLU A 371 -6.16 -31.24 -9.02
N LYS A 372 -7.45 -31.05 -8.80
CA LYS A 372 -8.14 -29.78 -9.08
C LYS A 372 -7.54 -28.61 -8.33
N VAL A 373 -7.09 -28.82 -7.09
CA VAL A 373 -6.44 -27.79 -6.30
C VAL A 373 -5.04 -27.46 -6.88
N SER A 374 -4.31 -28.47 -7.35
CA SER A 374 -2.98 -28.27 -7.93
C SER A 374 -2.99 -27.49 -9.25
N LEU A 375 -4.08 -27.59 -10.03
CA LEU A 375 -4.27 -26.83 -11.27
C LEU A 375 -4.44 -25.31 -11.05
N GLU A 376 -4.82 -24.92 -9.82
CA GLU A 376 -5.02 -23.51 -9.46
C GLU A 376 -3.71 -22.73 -9.28
N TYR A 377 -2.57 -23.39 -9.04
CA TYR A 377 -1.33 -22.74 -8.62
C TYR A 377 -0.87 -21.64 -9.57
N LYS A 378 -0.98 -21.87 -10.87
CA LYS A 378 -0.54 -20.90 -11.89
C LYS A 378 -1.25 -19.56 -11.71
N ARG A 379 -2.57 -19.56 -11.53
CA ARG A 379 -3.34 -18.32 -11.40
C ARG A 379 -3.07 -17.59 -10.09
N TYR A 380 -2.77 -18.30 -8.99
CA TYR A 380 -2.32 -17.66 -7.75
C TYR A 380 -0.97 -16.99 -7.96
N LEU A 381 0.00 -17.68 -8.52
CA LEU A 381 1.33 -17.14 -8.79
C LEU A 381 1.30 -15.92 -9.73
N GLU A 382 0.47 -15.94 -10.77
CA GLU A 382 0.27 -14.82 -11.70
C GLU A 382 -0.34 -13.57 -11.04
N ASN A 383 -1.03 -13.75 -9.90
CA ASN A 383 -1.60 -12.65 -9.10
C ASN A 383 -0.73 -12.28 -7.88
N ASN A 384 0.57 -12.60 -7.90
CA ASN A 384 1.53 -12.31 -6.83
C ASN A 384 1.13 -12.92 -5.47
N ILE A 385 0.51 -14.10 -5.51
CA ILE A 385 0.18 -14.90 -4.33
C ILE A 385 1.10 -16.11 -4.33
N GLY A 386 1.98 -16.20 -3.31
CA GLY A 386 2.90 -17.32 -3.17
C GLY A 386 2.13 -18.63 -2.96
N VAL A 387 2.70 -19.73 -3.43
CA VAL A 387 2.14 -21.08 -3.25
C VAL A 387 3.07 -21.92 -2.41
N VAL A 388 2.53 -22.52 -1.34
CA VAL A 388 3.23 -23.50 -0.49
C VAL A 388 2.41 -24.78 -0.51
N THR A 389 3.03 -25.90 -0.86
CA THR A 389 2.26 -27.14 -1.04
C THR A 389 2.96 -28.38 -0.53
N CYS A 390 2.17 -29.30 0.08
CA CYS A 390 2.57 -30.69 0.28
C CYS A 390 1.93 -31.64 -0.75
N ASN A 391 1.07 -31.12 -1.63
CA ASN A 391 0.48 -31.88 -2.73
C ASN A 391 1.51 -32.13 -3.82
N LYS A 392 1.79 -33.39 -4.11
CA LYS A 392 2.85 -33.83 -5.02
C LYS A 392 2.47 -33.70 -6.50
N ILE A 393 1.16 -33.60 -6.81
CA ILE A 393 0.63 -33.74 -8.19
C ILE A 393 1.30 -32.71 -9.12
N ALA A 394 1.28 -31.43 -8.77
CA ALA A 394 1.83 -30.37 -9.64
C ALA A 394 3.32 -30.51 -9.92
N CYS A 395 4.09 -31.14 -9.02
CA CYS A 395 5.53 -31.36 -9.17
C CYS A 395 5.85 -32.71 -9.84
N ALA A 396 4.93 -33.69 -9.76
CA ALA A 396 5.07 -35.02 -10.35
C ALA A 396 4.42 -35.15 -11.72
N ASP A 397 3.68 -34.15 -12.18
CA ASP A 397 3.11 -34.04 -13.51
C ASP A 397 4.21 -33.84 -14.57
N SER A 398 3.84 -33.47 -15.78
CA SER A 398 4.81 -33.23 -16.86
C SER A 398 5.90 -32.21 -16.46
N PHE A 399 7.14 -32.46 -16.87
CA PHE A 399 8.24 -31.51 -16.68
C PHE A 399 7.93 -30.12 -17.25
N LYS A 400 7.13 -30.06 -18.31
CA LYS A 400 6.66 -28.81 -18.92
C LYS A 400 5.82 -28.01 -17.93
N ASN A 401 4.88 -28.65 -17.21
CA ASN A 401 4.05 -27.99 -16.19
C ASN A 401 4.89 -27.46 -15.03
N TYR A 402 5.77 -28.32 -14.48
CA TYR A 402 6.71 -27.91 -13.44
C TYR A 402 7.56 -26.69 -13.86
N LYS A 403 8.17 -26.74 -15.07
CA LYS A 403 8.96 -25.63 -15.61
C LYS A 403 8.13 -24.35 -15.76
N THR A 404 6.86 -24.49 -16.17
CA THR A 404 5.93 -23.36 -16.29
C THR A 404 5.68 -22.71 -14.93
N LEU A 405 5.37 -23.49 -13.89
CA LEU A 405 5.16 -22.96 -12.53
C LEU A 405 6.40 -22.25 -11.98
N LYS A 406 7.61 -22.81 -12.18
CA LYS A 406 8.89 -22.18 -11.80
C LYS A 406 9.13 -20.85 -12.56
N THR A 407 8.78 -20.82 -13.84
CA THR A 407 8.94 -19.61 -14.68
C THR A 407 7.97 -18.51 -14.25
N VAL A 408 6.70 -18.87 -14.02
CA VAL A 408 5.67 -17.95 -13.53
C VAL A 408 6.05 -17.41 -12.15
N SER A 409 6.47 -18.28 -11.23
CA SER A 409 6.96 -17.90 -9.91
C SER A 409 8.04 -16.82 -9.97
N ARG A 410 9.05 -16.99 -10.84
CA ARG A 410 10.12 -15.99 -11.04
C ARG A 410 9.60 -14.71 -11.68
N LYS A 411 8.80 -14.83 -12.74
CA LYS A 411 8.26 -13.68 -13.50
C LYS A 411 7.44 -12.75 -12.60
N PHE A 412 6.60 -13.30 -11.73
CA PHE A 412 5.71 -12.57 -10.87
C PHE A 412 6.25 -12.37 -9.44
N ASN A 413 7.51 -12.79 -9.19
CA ASN A 413 8.11 -12.73 -7.84
C ASN A 413 7.23 -13.35 -6.75
N SER A 414 6.57 -14.45 -7.09
CA SER A 414 5.65 -15.21 -6.21
C SER A 414 6.29 -16.54 -5.86
N PRO A 415 6.71 -16.80 -4.61
CA PRO A 415 7.39 -18.02 -4.25
C PRO A 415 6.51 -19.25 -4.49
N PHE A 416 7.09 -20.29 -5.11
CA PHE A 416 6.52 -21.64 -5.26
C PHE A 416 7.37 -22.61 -4.47
N LEU A 417 6.88 -23.02 -3.29
CA LEU A 417 7.60 -23.83 -2.29
C LEU A 417 6.90 -25.18 -2.11
N PHE A 418 7.67 -26.27 -2.23
CA PHE A 418 7.16 -27.64 -2.21
C PHE A 418 8.11 -28.62 -1.51
N GLU A 419 8.87 -28.16 -0.52
CA GLU A 419 9.89 -28.93 0.23
C GLU A 419 9.38 -30.29 0.69
N THR A 420 8.14 -30.34 1.24
CA THR A 420 7.57 -31.55 1.81
C THR A 420 7.08 -32.58 0.77
N ASN A 421 7.24 -32.29 -0.52
CA ASN A 421 6.88 -33.26 -1.58
C ASN A 421 7.86 -34.43 -1.65
N VAL A 422 9.11 -34.25 -1.17
CA VAL A 422 10.16 -35.26 -1.12
C VAL A 422 10.69 -35.34 0.30
N GLY A 423 10.81 -36.57 0.84
CA GLY A 423 11.42 -36.78 2.17
C GLY A 423 10.60 -36.27 3.35
N ALA A 424 9.33 -35.94 3.18
CA ALA A 424 8.42 -35.43 4.20
C ALA A 424 8.99 -34.21 4.94
N GLY A 425 9.50 -34.36 6.16
CA GLY A 425 10.08 -33.27 6.94
C GLY A 425 11.59 -33.05 6.77
N LEU A 426 12.24 -33.80 5.87
CA LEU A 426 13.66 -33.64 5.60
C LEU A 426 13.90 -32.48 4.61
N PRO A 427 14.93 -31.65 4.84
CA PRO A 427 15.28 -30.51 3.96
C PRO A 427 16.05 -31.01 2.73
N VAL A 428 15.36 -31.58 1.73
CA VAL A 428 15.96 -32.18 0.55
C VAL A 428 16.02 -31.20 -0.63
N ILE A 429 14.88 -30.59 -0.97
CA ILE A 429 14.75 -29.73 -2.16
C ILE A 429 15.56 -28.44 -1.98
N ASP A 430 15.42 -27.77 -0.85
CA ASP A 430 16.15 -26.53 -0.58
C ASP A 430 17.65 -26.77 -0.47
N THR A 431 18.07 -27.90 0.15
CA THR A 431 19.50 -28.26 0.24
C THR A 431 20.11 -28.48 -1.15
N LEU A 432 19.47 -29.28 -2.00
CA LEU A 432 19.93 -29.50 -3.38
C LEU A 432 19.95 -28.19 -4.19
N SER A 433 18.89 -27.38 -4.05
CA SER A 433 18.79 -26.09 -4.75
C SER A 433 19.92 -25.13 -4.34
N ASN A 434 20.26 -25.09 -3.05
CA ASN A 434 21.33 -24.24 -2.53
C ASN A 434 22.72 -24.72 -2.98
N LEU A 435 22.97 -26.04 -3.01
CA LEU A 435 24.21 -26.61 -3.54
C LEU A 435 24.39 -26.24 -5.00
N ILE A 436 23.37 -26.45 -5.83
CA ILE A 436 23.43 -26.09 -7.27
C ILE A 436 23.65 -24.57 -7.44
N ALA A 437 22.95 -23.75 -6.64
CA ALA A 437 23.08 -22.30 -6.70
C ALA A 437 24.47 -21.78 -6.29
N SER A 438 25.17 -22.53 -5.42
CA SER A 438 26.54 -22.21 -5.02
C SER A 438 27.62 -22.73 -6.04
N GLY A 439 27.19 -23.35 -7.13
CA GLY A 439 28.09 -23.85 -8.19
C GLY A 439 28.48 -25.30 -8.05
N ASP A 440 27.91 -26.03 -7.12
CA ASP A 440 28.14 -27.46 -6.97
C ASP A 440 27.42 -28.30 -8.04
N GLN A 441 27.89 -29.48 -8.30
CA GLN A 441 27.31 -30.38 -9.28
C GLN A 441 26.88 -31.69 -8.61
N ILE A 442 25.61 -32.02 -8.79
CA ILE A 442 25.09 -33.30 -8.29
C ILE A 442 25.52 -34.42 -9.18
N ILE A 443 26.46 -35.27 -8.71
CA ILE A 443 27.00 -36.41 -9.44
C ILE A 443 26.07 -37.61 -9.35
N LYS A 444 25.53 -37.88 -8.16
CA LYS A 444 24.72 -39.06 -7.89
C LYS A 444 23.73 -38.78 -6.74
N ILE A 445 22.54 -39.32 -6.83
CA ILE A 445 21.53 -39.34 -5.75
C ILE A 445 21.17 -40.81 -5.46
N GLU A 446 21.35 -41.21 -4.21
CA GLU A 446 20.91 -42.52 -3.71
C GLU A 446 19.99 -42.26 -2.51
N ALA A 447 18.72 -42.66 -2.60
CA ALA A 447 17.73 -42.37 -1.57
C ALA A 447 16.58 -43.35 -1.57
N ILE A 448 15.98 -43.55 -0.39
CA ILE A 448 14.67 -44.17 -0.24
C ILE A 448 13.66 -43.04 -0.14
N LEU A 449 12.95 -42.79 -1.26
CA LEU A 449 12.05 -41.63 -1.39
C LEU A 449 10.61 -41.90 -0.93
N SER A 450 10.23 -43.17 -0.75
CA SER A 450 8.90 -43.58 -0.31
C SER A 450 8.97 -44.55 0.88
N GLY A 451 8.60 -44.08 2.04
CA GLY A 451 8.49 -44.94 3.24
C GLY A 451 7.45 -46.06 3.06
N SER A 452 6.35 -45.82 2.37
CA SER A 452 5.33 -46.82 2.09
C SER A 452 5.82 -47.92 1.16
N LEU A 453 6.53 -47.58 0.10
CA LEU A 453 7.10 -48.60 -0.79
C LEU A 453 8.23 -49.35 -0.09
N ASN A 454 9.06 -48.66 0.67
CA ASN A 454 10.08 -49.34 1.46
C ASN A 454 9.49 -50.35 2.46
N TYR A 455 8.40 -50.00 3.15
CA TYR A 455 7.69 -50.90 4.07
C TYR A 455 7.04 -52.10 3.36
N ILE A 456 6.55 -51.92 2.12
CA ILE A 456 5.91 -53.00 1.36
C ILE A 456 6.95 -54.00 0.81
N PHE A 457 8.13 -53.51 0.45
CA PHE A 457 9.16 -54.32 -0.22
C PHE A 457 10.28 -54.85 0.74
N ASN A 458 10.29 -54.41 1.99
CA ASN A 458 11.10 -54.96 3.07
C ASN A 458 10.23 -55.60 4.16
#